data_b4e1ff07a11b14c612923c21d1447bcd
#
_entry.id   b4e1ff07a11b14c612923c21d1447bcd
#
_cell.length_a   1.000
_cell.length_b   1.000
_cell.length_c   1.000
_cell.angle_alpha   90.00
_cell.angle_beta   90.00
_cell.angle_gamma   90.00
#
_symmetry.space_group_name_H-M   'P 1'
#
loop_
_entity.id
_entity.type
_entity.pdbx_description
1 polymer ?
#
loop_
_entity_poly.entity_id
_entity_poly.type
_entity_poly.pdbx_seq_one_letter_code
_entity_poly.pdbx_strand_id
1 'polypeptide(L)'
;MEYLNILFAEVYKILFLLIPVLVSVAMIVWLDRRVWAFVQKRRGPNVVGPFGLFQSLADALKYIFKEIIIPASANKIIFILAPIVTMTLALISWAVIPFSEDFVLADINVGILYLFAISSLGVYGIIMGGWASNSKYPFLGAIRSAAQMVSYEVSIGVIIINVLLCVGSLNLTDIVLAQEKLWFVIPLFPMFVIFFISTLAETNRPPFDLPEAEAELVAGYQTEYSGMMYAMFWLGEYANILLMCSMGSILFLGGWLSPIDLYPFSLIPSPLWLILKILLLFILFSLVKATVPRYRYDQLMKLGWKIFLPLSLLWVVLTASYLFYFNLLPTN
;
A
#
# COMPACT_ATOMS: atom_id res chain seq x y z
N MET A 1 9.11 38.21 -5.00
CA MET A 1 8.13 38.03 -3.89
C MET A 1 7.02 37.05 -4.26
N GLU A 2 6.38 37.19 -5.43
CA GLU A 2 5.25 36.35 -5.86
C GLU A 2 5.62 34.87 -6.01
N TYR A 3 6.73 34.56 -6.70
CA TYR A 3 7.26 33.19 -6.83
C TYR A 3 7.60 32.55 -5.47
N LEU A 4 8.08 33.33 -4.51
CA LEU A 4 8.42 32.85 -3.18
C LEU A 4 7.16 32.47 -2.40
N ASN A 5 6.09 33.26 -2.51
CA ASN A 5 4.79 32.98 -1.89
C ASN A 5 4.14 31.72 -2.49
N ILE A 6 4.22 31.53 -3.81
CA ILE A 6 3.73 30.33 -4.47
C ILE A 6 4.51 29.10 -3.97
N LEU A 7 5.84 29.17 -3.91
CA LEU A 7 6.68 28.09 -3.41
C LEU A 7 6.34 27.72 -1.96
N PHE A 8 6.17 28.73 -1.07
CA PHE A 8 5.76 28.48 0.31
C PHE A 8 4.38 27.84 0.41
N ALA A 9 3.43 28.25 -0.42
CA ALA A 9 2.11 27.67 -0.43
C ALA A 9 2.13 26.18 -0.85
N GLU A 10 2.91 25.84 -1.87
CA GLU A 10 3.04 24.44 -2.33
C GLU A 10 3.79 23.58 -1.28
N VAL A 11 4.87 24.09 -0.70
CA VAL A 11 5.58 23.37 0.38
C VAL A 11 4.63 23.14 1.58
N TYR A 12 3.80 24.13 1.92
CA TYR A 12 2.82 23.97 3.01
C TYR A 12 1.79 22.87 2.69
N LYS A 13 1.25 22.81 1.48
CA LYS A 13 0.33 21.74 1.04
C LYS A 13 0.98 20.36 1.14
N ILE A 14 2.23 20.25 0.67
CA ILE A 14 2.99 18.99 0.74
C ILE A 14 3.19 18.55 2.19
N LEU A 15 3.61 19.45 3.07
CA LEU A 15 3.80 19.13 4.48
C LEU A 15 2.49 18.80 5.18
N PHE A 16 1.40 19.49 4.83
CA PHE A 16 0.07 19.23 5.36
C PHE A 16 -0.45 17.83 5.01
N LEU A 17 0.00 17.26 3.90
CA LEU A 17 -0.29 15.87 3.52
C LEU A 17 0.70 14.88 4.13
N LEU A 18 2.01 15.16 4.05
CA LEU A 18 3.05 14.22 4.47
C LEU A 18 3.06 13.96 5.99
N ILE A 19 2.88 15.00 6.80
CA ILE A 19 2.91 14.85 8.25
C ILE A 19 1.79 13.92 8.75
N PRO A 20 0.51 14.09 8.38
CA PRO A 20 -0.54 13.15 8.73
C PRO A 20 -0.29 11.72 8.23
N VAL A 21 0.26 11.56 7.02
CA VAL A 21 0.61 10.23 6.49
C VAL A 21 1.68 9.56 7.35
N LEU A 22 2.76 10.25 7.71
CA LEU A 22 3.80 9.71 8.58
C LEU A 22 3.28 9.38 9.98
N VAL A 23 2.42 10.23 10.54
CA VAL A 23 1.75 9.96 11.82
C VAL A 23 0.84 8.74 11.71
N SER A 24 0.08 8.61 10.62
CA SER A 24 -0.78 7.45 10.41
C SER A 24 0.02 6.16 10.25
N VAL A 25 1.17 6.19 9.57
CA VAL A 25 2.11 5.06 9.51
C VAL A 25 2.57 4.64 10.91
N ALA A 26 2.95 5.59 11.76
CA ALA A 26 3.35 5.29 13.14
C ALA A 26 2.19 4.69 13.97
N MET A 27 0.97 5.21 13.80
CA MET A 27 -0.23 4.72 14.50
C MET A 27 -0.64 3.33 14.04
N ILE A 28 -0.52 3.04 12.75
CA ILE A 28 -0.85 1.73 12.19
C ILE A 28 0.10 0.63 12.66
N VAL A 29 1.36 0.93 12.88
CA VAL A 29 2.30 -0.01 13.49
C VAL A 29 1.85 -0.41 14.90
N TRP A 30 1.40 0.55 15.69
CA TRP A 30 0.82 0.28 16.99
C TRP A 30 -0.47 -0.55 16.89
N LEU A 31 -1.34 -0.24 15.94
CA LEU A 31 -2.58 -0.97 15.70
C LEU A 31 -2.32 -2.41 15.26
N ASP A 32 -1.38 -2.64 14.35
CA ASP A 32 -0.97 -3.98 13.88
C ASP A 32 -0.56 -4.88 15.05
N ARG A 33 0.31 -4.36 15.94
CA ARG A 33 0.74 -5.08 17.15
C ARG A 33 -0.42 -5.38 18.10
N ARG A 34 -1.43 -4.52 18.17
CA ARG A 34 -2.62 -4.74 19.00
C ARG A 34 -3.56 -5.77 18.42
N VAL A 35 -3.82 -5.72 17.12
CA VAL A 35 -4.64 -6.72 16.42
C VAL A 35 -4.03 -8.13 16.59
N TRP A 36 -2.72 -8.24 16.41
CA TRP A 36 -2.02 -9.52 16.65
C TRP A 36 -2.12 -10.00 18.08
N ALA A 37 -1.92 -9.11 19.03
CA ALA A 37 -2.03 -9.45 20.43
C ALA A 37 -3.44 -9.95 20.80
N PHE A 38 -4.47 -9.32 20.24
CA PHE A 38 -5.86 -9.73 20.41
C PHE A 38 -6.10 -11.13 19.86
N VAL A 39 -5.70 -11.42 18.64
CA VAL A 39 -5.82 -12.77 18.03
C VAL A 39 -5.05 -13.82 18.82
N GLN A 40 -3.85 -13.49 19.29
CA GLN A 40 -3.00 -14.40 20.08
C GLN A 40 -3.40 -14.46 21.57
N LYS A 41 -4.48 -13.81 21.99
CA LYS A 41 -4.96 -13.75 23.38
C LYS A 41 -3.90 -13.24 24.37
N ARG A 42 -3.06 -12.28 23.94
CA ARG A 42 -2.06 -11.60 24.77
C ARG A 42 -2.24 -10.09 24.78
N ARG A 43 -1.56 -9.39 25.67
CA ARG A 43 -1.59 -7.92 25.72
C ARG A 43 -0.58 -7.36 24.72
N GLY A 44 -1.05 -6.39 23.90
CA GLY A 44 -0.20 -5.60 23.03
C GLY A 44 0.58 -4.53 23.81
N PRO A 45 1.28 -3.61 23.12
CA PRO A 45 1.99 -2.50 23.75
C PRO A 45 1.07 -1.72 24.69
N ASN A 46 1.45 -1.56 25.98
CA ASN A 46 0.63 -0.90 26.99
C ASN A 46 1.42 -0.06 28.00
N VAL A 47 2.75 -0.08 27.95
CA VAL A 47 3.62 0.55 28.98
C VAL A 47 4.00 1.98 28.62
N VAL A 48 4.33 2.26 27.34
CA VAL A 48 4.81 3.57 26.91
C VAL A 48 3.62 4.48 26.57
N GLY A 49 3.26 5.36 27.50
CA GLY A 49 2.12 6.26 27.40
C GLY A 49 0.75 5.59 27.55
N PRO A 50 -0.36 6.36 27.44
CA PRO A 50 -1.70 5.80 27.53
C PRO A 50 -1.92 4.73 26.49
N PHE A 51 -2.29 3.54 26.94
CA PHE A 51 -2.52 2.38 26.06
C PHE A 51 -1.34 2.00 25.13
N GLY A 52 -0.10 2.46 25.42
CA GLY A 52 1.07 2.18 24.61
C GLY A 52 1.14 2.96 23.30
N LEU A 53 0.40 4.07 23.16
CA LEU A 53 0.37 4.89 21.94
C LEU A 53 1.73 5.45 21.53
N PHE A 54 2.58 5.79 22.51
CA PHE A 54 3.92 6.31 22.24
C PHE A 54 4.98 5.25 21.95
N GLN A 55 4.59 3.98 21.86
CA GLN A 55 5.53 2.91 21.55
C GLN A 55 6.18 3.08 20.17
N SER A 56 5.41 3.46 19.16
CA SER A 56 5.94 3.71 17.80
C SER A 56 6.93 4.86 17.78
N LEU A 57 6.70 5.90 18.60
CA LEU A 57 7.64 7.02 18.73
C LEU A 57 8.94 6.58 19.44
N ALA A 58 8.83 5.77 20.50
CA ALA A 58 10.00 5.22 21.18
C ALA A 58 10.84 4.32 20.25
N ASP A 59 10.16 3.52 19.42
CA ASP A 59 10.83 2.68 18.42
C ASP A 59 11.53 3.56 17.34
N ALA A 60 10.91 4.65 16.89
CA ALA A 60 11.51 5.60 15.96
C ALA A 60 12.78 6.25 16.55
N LEU A 61 12.69 6.75 17.79
CA LEU A 61 13.84 7.33 18.50
C LEU A 61 15.00 6.34 18.63
N LYS A 62 14.69 5.08 18.95
CA LYS A 62 15.71 4.01 19.01
C LYS A 62 16.46 3.88 17.68
N TYR A 63 15.79 3.93 16.54
CA TYR A 63 16.44 3.81 15.24
C TYR A 63 17.27 5.03 14.87
N ILE A 64 16.88 6.24 15.31
CA ILE A 64 17.63 7.46 15.08
C ILE A 64 18.97 7.45 15.84
N PHE A 65 18.97 6.98 17.09
CA PHE A 65 20.18 6.93 17.91
C PHE A 65 21.05 5.67 17.72
N LYS A 66 20.54 4.68 16.96
CA LYS A 66 21.28 3.45 16.69
C LYS A 66 22.35 3.69 15.62
N GLU A 67 23.55 3.20 15.85
CA GLU A 67 24.66 3.28 14.90
C GLU A 67 24.32 2.61 13.55
N ILE A 68 24.71 3.27 12.46
CA ILE A 68 24.56 2.75 11.11
C ILE A 68 25.82 1.96 10.76
N ILE A 69 25.67 0.66 10.58
CA ILE A 69 26.75 -0.24 10.20
C ILE A 69 26.64 -0.54 8.71
N ILE A 70 27.70 -0.28 7.96
CA ILE A 70 27.80 -0.59 6.55
C ILE A 70 28.83 -1.72 6.38
N PRO A 71 28.47 -2.88 5.81
CA PRO A 71 29.38 -3.98 5.59
C PRO A 71 30.59 -3.56 4.74
N ALA A 72 31.77 -4.07 5.05
CA ALA A 72 33.00 -3.69 4.34
C ALA A 72 32.99 -4.05 2.84
N SER A 73 32.28 -5.12 2.48
CA SER A 73 32.12 -5.61 1.12
C SER A 73 30.98 -4.94 0.35
N ALA A 74 30.16 -4.09 0.98
CA ALA A 74 29.01 -3.45 0.37
C ALA A 74 29.39 -2.26 -0.51
N ASN A 75 28.63 -2.02 -1.57
CA ASN A 75 28.71 -0.79 -2.34
C ASN A 75 28.01 0.34 -1.57
N LYS A 76 28.81 1.21 -0.91
CA LYS A 76 28.32 2.22 0.03
C LYS A 76 27.29 3.18 -0.58
N ILE A 77 27.49 3.63 -1.83
CA ILE A 77 26.60 4.60 -2.46
C ILE A 77 25.22 3.98 -2.69
N ILE A 78 25.16 2.82 -3.33
CA ILE A 78 23.89 2.16 -3.66
C ILE A 78 23.22 1.65 -2.39
N PHE A 79 24.00 1.20 -1.38
CA PHE A 79 23.50 0.76 -0.09
C PHE A 79 22.76 1.87 0.66
N ILE A 80 23.25 3.11 0.63
CA ILE A 80 22.59 4.28 1.23
C ILE A 80 21.41 4.74 0.37
N LEU A 81 21.53 4.69 -0.94
CA LEU A 81 20.50 5.19 -1.86
C LEU A 81 19.24 4.30 -1.85
N ALA A 82 19.39 3.00 -1.72
CA ALA A 82 18.28 2.04 -1.79
C ALA A 82 17.12 2.34 -0.82
N PRO A 83 17.31 2.49 0.50
CA PRO A 83 16.22 2.81 1.43
C PRO A 83 15.64 4.20 1.18
N ILE A 84 16.46 5.17 0.73
CA ILE A 84 15.98 6.52 0.38
C ILE A 84 15.02 6.44 -0.80
N VAL A 85 15.36 5.72 -1.86
CA VAL A 85 14.50 5.52 -3.04
C VAL A 85 13.19 4.85 -2.63
N THR A 86 13.24 3.76 -1.88
CA THR A 86 12.03 3.04 -1.45
C THR A 86 11.09 3.95 -0.64
N MET A 87 11.61 4.66 0.35
CA MET A 87 10.81 5.55 1.19
C MET A 87 10.26 6.74 0.40
N THR A 88 11.07 7.39 -0.45
CA THR A 88 10.62 8.56 -1.22
C THR A 88 9.53 8.19 -2.22
N LEU A 89 9.65 7.07 -2.93
CA LEU A 89 8.63 6.59 -3.85
C LEU A 89 7.33 6.25 -3.12
N ALA A 90 7.39 5.59 -1.96
CA ALA A 90 6.22 5.31 -1.15
C ALA A 90 5.49 6.58 -0.70
N LEU A 91 6.21 7.67 -0.40
CA LEU A 91 5.60 8.96 0.00
C LEU A 91 5.07 9.75 -1.20
N ILE A 92 5.76 9.75 -2.34
CA ILE A 92 5.33 10.45 -3.55
C ILE A 92 4.02 9.87 -4.10
N SER A 93 3.79 8.58 -3.94
CA SER A 93 2.53 7.93 -4.35
C SER A 93 1.28 8.55 -3.71
N TRP A 94 1.40 9.14 -2.53
CA TRP A 94 0.28 9.79 -1.83
C TRP A 94 -0.18 11.10 -2.47
N ALA A 95 0.59 11.69 -3.38
CA ALA A 95 0.27 12.97 -4.00
C ALA A 95 -1.04 12.95 -4.80
N VAL A 96 -1.42 11.81 -5.38
CA VAL A 96 -2.61 11.66 -6.22
C VAL A 96 -3.81 11.05 -5.49
N ILE A 97 -3.65 10.68 -4.22
CA ILE A 97 -4.75 10.10 -3.43
C ILE A 97 -5.75 11.19 -3.03
N PRO A 98 -6.99 11.13 -3.49
CA PRO A 98 -8.02 12.09 -3.11
C PRO A 98 -8.60 11.77 -1.73
N PHE A 99 -8.52 12.72 -0.81
CA PHE A 99 -9.12 12.62 0.52
C PHE A 99 -10.55 13.16 0.57
N SER A 100 -10.87 14.08 -0.33
CA SER A 100 -12.22 14.60 -0.61
C SER A 100 -12.24 15.12 -2.04
N GLU A 101 -13.39 15.57 -2.52
CA GLU A 101 -13.55 16.14 -3.86
C GLU A 101 -12.60 17.33 -4.10
N ASP A 102 -12.45 18.22 -3.10
CA ASP A 102 -11.61 19.42 -3.16
C ASP A 102 -10.19 19.23 -2.60
N PHE A 103 -9.90 18.11 -1.95
CA PHE A 103 -8.63 17.91 -1.25
C PHE A 103 -7.81 16.79 -1.91
N VAL A 104 -7.17 17.16 -3.01
CA VAL A 104 -6.16 16.35 -3.71
C VAL A 104 -4.91 17.21 -3.89
N LEU A 105 -3.73 16.69 -3.62
CA LEU A 105 -2.48 17.45 -3.82
C LEU A 105 -2.19 17.64 -5.30
N ALA A 106 -2.35 16.58 -6.10
CA ALA A 106 -2.15 16.59 -7.53
C ALA A 106 -3.30 15.82 -8.21
N ASP A 107 -4.30 16.53 -8.69
CA ASP A 107 -5.38 15.95 -9.49
C ASP A 107 -4.91 15.78 -10.93
N ILE A 108 -4.57 14.53 -11.28
CA ILE A 108 -4.03 14.19 -12.59
C ILE A 108 -5.01 13.26 -13.30
N ASN A 109 -5.37 13.60 -14.55
CA ASN A 109 -6.28 12.78 -15.37
C ASN A 109 -5.84 11.32 -15.55
N VAL A 110 -4.54 11.04 -15.35
CA VAL A 110 -3.94 9.70 -15.42
C VAL A 110 -3.43 9.22 -14.06
N GLY A 111 -4.12 9.58 -12.98
CA GLY A 111 -3.68 9.33 -11.60
C GLY A 111 -3.38 7.85 -11.30
N ILE A 112 -4.19 6.94 -11.83
CA ILE A 112 -3.95 5.49 -11.69
C ILE A 112 -2.64 5.04 -12.36
N LEU A 113 -2.34 5.53 -13.57
CA LEU A 113 -1.09 5.18 -14.26
C LEU A 113 0.13 5.74 -13.52
N TYR A 114 0.00 6.94 -12.94
CA TYR A 114 1.03 7.50 -12.08
C TYR A 114 1.33 6.60 -10.88
N LEU A 115 0.30 6.09 -10.19
CA LEU A 115 0.48 5.18 -9.05
C LEU A 115 1.19 3.90 -9.46
N PHE A 116 0.80 3.30 -10.58
CA PHE A 116 1.49 2.11 -11.11
C PHE A 116 2.95 2.38 -11.45
N ALA A 117 3.23 3.50 -12.11
CA ALA A 117 4.60 3.87 -12.46
C ALA A 117 5.49 4.03 -11.21
N ILE A 118 4.97 4.67 -10.16
CA ILE A 118 5.72 4.85 -8.91
C ILE A 118 5.86 3.52 -8.15
N SER A 119 4.82 2.70 -8.10
CA SER A 119 4.87 1.36 -7.48
C SER A 119 5.94 0.49 -8.14
N SER A 120 5.94 0.42 -9.47
CA SER A 120 6.95 -0.33 -10.23
C SER A 120 8.38 0.15 -9.96
N LEU A 121 8.58 1.46 -9.79
CA LEU A 121 9.89 2.01 -9.41
C LEU A 121 10.30 1.61 -7.98
N GLY A 122 9.35 1.38 -7.08
CA GLY A 122 9.61 0.94 -5.71
C GLY A 122 10.39 -0.37 -5.63
N VAL A 123 10.15 -1.28 -6.57
CA VAL A 123 10.86 -2.57 -6.67
C VAL A 123 12.38 -2.39 -6.83
N TYR A 124 12.81 -1.34 -7.55
CA TYR A 124 14.24 -1.07 -7.74
C TYR A 124 14.96 -0.77 -6.43
N GLY A 125 14.30 -0.10 -5.47
CA GLY A 125 14.87 0.13 -4.15
C GLY A 125 15.23 -1.16 -3.41
N ILE A 126 14.35 -2.15 -3.50
CA ILE A 126 14.56 -3.48 -2.90
C ILE A 126 15.69 -4.24 -3.61
N ILE A 127 15.69 -4.25 -4.95
CA ILE A 127 16.74 -4.91 -5.74
C ILE A 127 18.11 -4.27 -5.46
N MET A 128 18.18 -2.94 -5.47
CA MET A 128 19.42 -2.21 -5.16
C MET A 128 19.92 -2.51 -3.76
N GLY A 129 19.00 -2.59 -2.76
CA GLY A 129 19.35 -2.90 -1.37
C GLY A 129 19.98 -4.29 -1.22
N GLY A 130 19.36 -5.30 -1.80
CA GLY A 130 19.88 -6.66 -1.77
C GLY A 130 21.19 -6.84 -2.54
N TRP A 131 21.31 -6.19 -3.71
CA TRP A 131 22.52 -6.26 -4.53
C TRP A 131 23.69 -5.51 -3.90
N ALA A 132 23.45 -4.32 -3.36
CA ALA A 132 24.47 -3.48 -2.74
C ALA A 132 25.08 -4.10 -1.47
N SER A 133 24.33 -4.93 -0.77
CA SER A 133 24.77 -5.65 0.44
C SER A 133 25.89 -6.67 0.19
N ASN A 134 26.07 -7.10 -1.07
CA ASN A 134 27.06 -8.09 -1.49
C ASN A 134 27.08 -9.35 -0.60
N SER A 135 25.91 -9.82 -0.18
CA SER A 135 25.69 -10.99 0.65
C SER A 135 24.65 -11.91 0.00
N LYS A 136 24.79 -13.23 0.22
CA LYS A 136 23.93 -14.24 -0.45
C LYS A 136 22.46 -14.14 -0.06
N TYR A 137 22.18 -13.98 1.24
CA TYR A 137 20.80 -13.92 1.75
C TYR A 137 20.05 -12.66 1.31
N PRO A 138 20.60 -11.44 1.44
CA PRO A 138 19.97 -10.23 0.90
C PRO A 138 19.71 -10.28 -0.58
N PHE A 139 20.65 -10.79 -1.37
CA PHE A 139 20.49 -10.90 -2.83
C PHE A 139 19.36 -11.85 -3.21
N LEU A 140 19.29 -13.04 -2.61
CA LEU A 140 18.20 -13.98 -2.86
C LEU A 140 16.84 -13.45 -2.38
N GLY A 141 16.80 -12.76 -1.24
CA GLY A 141 15.60 -12.11 -0.72
C GLY A 141 15.09 -11.02 -1.67
N ALA A 142 15.99 -10.17 -2.17
CA ALA A 142 15.64 -9.11 -3.12
C ALA A 142 15.08 -9.65 -4.43
N ILE A 143 15.67 -10.70 -5.02
CA ILE A 143 15.16 -11.32 -6.24
C ILE A 143 13.79 -11.96 -6.02
N ARG A 144 13.58 -12.65 -4.90
CA ARG A 144 12.28 -13.25 -4.55
C ARG A 144 11.22 -12.16 -4.37
N SER A 145 11.53 -11.05 -3.69
CA SER A 145 10.63 -9.93 -3.51
C SER A 145 10.27 -9.30 -4.84
N ALA A 146 11.25 -8.98 -5.68
CA ALA A 146 11.03 -8.39 -6.99
C ALA A 146 10.14 -9.27 -7.90
N ALA A 147 10.42 -10.56 -7.95
CA ALA A 147 9.63 -11.50 -8.74
C ALA A 147 8.18 -11.58 -8.24
N GLN A 148 7.97 -11.54 -6.92
CA GLN A 148 6.64 -11.53 -6.30
C GLN A 148 5.90 -10.24 -6.66
N MET A 149 6.46 -9.06 -6.37
CA MET A 149 5.84 -7.76 -6.62
C MET A 149 5.45 -7.62 -8.09
N VAL A 150 6.37 -7.82 -9.03
CA VAL A 150 6.09 -7.72 -10.48
C VAL A 150 4.99 -8.68 -10.92
N SER A 151 4.96 -9.91 -10.39
CA SER A 151 3.94 -10.90 -10.77
C SER A 151 2.54 -10.49 -10.30
N TYR A 152 2.41 -9.92 -9.13
CA TYR A 152 1.12 -9.50 -8.58
C TYR A 152 0.69 -8.13 -9.09
N GLU A 153 1.61 -7.25 -9.43
CA GLU A 153 1.35 -5.97 -10.07
C GLU A 153 0.62 -6.16 -11.42
N VAL A 154 0.99 -7.15 -12.23
CA VAL A 154 0.27 -7.51 -13.46
C VAL A 154 -1.18 -7.89 -13.15
N SER A 155 -1.43 -8.71 -12.13
CA SER A 155 -2.79 -9.10 -11.73
C SER A 155 -3.61 -7.90 -11.25
N ILE A 156 -3.03 -7.02 -10.42
CA ILE A 156 -3.66 -5.79 -9.95
C ILE A 156 -4.02 -4.88 -11.13
N GLY A 157 -3.13 -4.74 -12.11
CA GLY A 157 -3.38 -3.95 -13.31
C GLY A 157 -4.61 -4.43 -14.08
N VAL A 158 -4.75 -5.74 -14.30
CA VAL A 158 -5.93 -6.32 -14.98
C VAL A 158 -7.21 -6.13 -14.14
N ILE A 159 -7.13 -6.23 -12.82
CA ILE A 159 -8.28 -5.99 -11.94
C ILE A 159 -8.74 -4.54 -12.05
N ILE A 160 -7.81 -3.59 -12.08
CA ILE A 160 -8.14 -2.16 -12.21
C ILE A 160 -8.77 -1.87 -13.58
N ILE A 161 -8.39 -2.54 -14.65
CA ILE A 161 -9.07 -2.41 -15.96
C ILE A 161 -10.57 -2.70 -15.84
N ASN A 162 -11.01 -3.65 -15.00
CA ASN A 162 -12.44 -3.89 -14.76
C ASN A 162 -13.15 -2.66 -14.16
N VAL A 163 -12.50 -1.98 -13.21
CA VAL A 163 -13.05 -0.74 -12.62
C VAL A 163 -13.09 0.37 -13.67
N LEU A 164 -11.99 0.53 -14.43
CA LEU A 164 -11.89 1.56 -15.47
C LEU A 164 -12.91 1.39 -16.59
N LEU A 165 -13.26 0.15 -16.95
CA LEU A 165 -14.34 -0.13 -17.91
C LEU A 165 -15.71 0.37 -17.42
N CYS A 166 -15.94 0.36 -16.11
CA CYS A 166 -17.17 0.86 -15.52
C CYS A 166 -17.21 2.40 -15.45
N VAL A 167 -16.06 3.05 -15.29
CA VAL A 167 -15.95 4.51 -15.06
C VAL A 167 -15.68 5.28 -16.34
N GLY A 168 -14.80 4.77 -17.21
CA GLY A 168 -14.35 5.46 -18.42
C GLY A 168 -13.29 6.53 -18.20
N SER A 169 -12.80 6.72 -16.97
CA SER A 169 -11.76 7.71 -16.60
C SER A 169 -10.61 7.06 -15.81
N LEU A 170 -9.39 7.59 -15.98
CA LEU A 170 -8.19 7.21 -15.24
C LEU A 170 -7.96 8.09 -14.00
N ASN A 171 -8.80 9.09 -13.79
CA ASN A 171 -8.75 9.99 -12.65
C ASN A 171 -9.36 9.31 -11.42
N LEU A 172 -8.65 9.39 -10.29
CA LEU A 172 -9.09 8.78 -9.03
C LEU A 172 -10.34 9.44 -8.43
N THR A 173 -10.49 10.74 -8.64
CA THR A 173 -11.68 11.49 -8.21
C THR A 173 -12.93 11.03 -8.95
N ASP A 174 -12.84 10.90 -10.28
CA ASP A 174 -13.95 10.41 -11.12
C ASP A 174 -14.36 8.97 -10.73
N ILE A 175 -13.39 8.13 -10.38
CA ILE A 175 -13.66 6.75 -9.94
C ILE A 175 -14.49 6.74 -8.66
N VAL A 176 -14.23 7.64 -7.73
CA VAL A 176 -15.05 7.75 -6.52
C VAL A 176 -16.44 8.28 -6.82
N LEU A 177 -16.56 9.35 -7.60
CA LEU A 177 -17.84 9.95 -7.99
C LEU A 177 -18.74 8.97 -8.76
N ALA A 178 -18.16 8.13 -9.60
CA ALA A 178 -18.92 7.08 -10.31
C ALA A 178 -19.58 6.04 -9.35
N GLN A 179 -19.12 5.97 -8.10
CA GLN A 179 -19.66 5.05 -7.07
C GLN A 179 -20.75 5.67 -6.19
N GLU A 180 -21.22 6.89 -6.44
CA GLU A 180 -22.27 7.55 -5.64
C GLU A 180 -23.54 6.70 -5.50
N LYS A 181 -23.95 6.03 -6.58
CA LYS A 181 -25.18 5.20 -6.58
C LYS A 181 -24.93 3.77 -6.10
N LEU A 182 -23.82 3.19 -6.49
CA LEU A 182 -23.50 1.78 -6.20
C LEU A 182 -21.99 1.59 -6.08
N TRP A 183 -21.54 1.11 -4.94
CA TRP A 183 -20.14 0.77 -4.73
C TRP A 183 -19.72 -0.43 -5.57
N PHE A 184 -18.57 -0.34 -6.20
CA PHE A 184 -18.06 -1.40 -7.10
C PHE A 184 -17.76 -2.71 -6.38
N VAL A 185 -17.64 -2.72 -5.05
CA VAL A 185 -17.49 -3.97 -4.28
C VAL A 185 -18.67 -4.92 -4.50
N ILE A 186 -19.88 -4.44 -4.81
CA ILE A 186 -21.06 -5.28 -5.03
C ILE A 186 -20.98 -5.99 -6.40
N PRO A 187 -20.92 -5.28 -7.56
CA PRO A 187 -20.85 -5.93 -8.87
C PRO A 187 -19.50 -6.60 -9.15
N LEU A 188 -18.41 -6.10 -8.59
CA LEU A 188 -17.06 -6.61 -8.81
C LEU A 188 -16.49 -7.33 -7.57
N PHE A 189 -17.34 -7.95 -6.74
CA PHE A 189 -16.90 -8.61 -5.51
C PHE A 189 -15.75 -9.62 -5.71
N PRO A 190 -15.74 -10.50 -6.71
CA PRO A 190 -14.61 -11.40 -6.93
C PRO A 190 -13.31 -10.64 -7.24
N MET A 191 -13.39 -9.52 -7.96
CA MET A 191 -12.23 -8.69 -8.27
C MET A 191 -11.70 -7.98 -7.02
N PHE A 192 -12.59 -7.54 -6.13
CA PHE A 192 -12.20 -6.99 -4.83
C PHE A 192 -11.44 -8.02 -3.97
N VAL A 193 -11.91 -9.28 -3.92
CA VAL A 193 -11.22 -10.33 -3.17
C VAL A 193 -9.83 -10.62 -3.75
N ILE A 194 -9.72 -10.74 -5.08
CA ILE A 194 -8.42 -10.97 -5.73
C ILE A 194 -7.50 -9.77 -5.55
N PHE A 195 -8.03 -8.55 -5.65
CA PHE A 195 -7.29 -7.32 -5.37
C PHE A 195 -6.71 -7.32 -3.96
N PHE A 196 -7.55 -7.61 -2.96
CA PHE A 196 -7.12 -7.66 -1.56
C PHE A 196 -6.02 -8.70 -1.31
N ILE A 197 -6.13 -9.90 -1.91
CA ILE A 197 -5.09 -10.92 -1.81
C ILE A 197 -3.82 -10.48 -2.56
N SER A 198 -3.95 -9.85 -3.72
CA SER A 198 -2.82 -9.35 -4.50
C SER A 198 -2.08 -8.22 -3.78
N THR A 199 -2.78 -7.35 -3.05
CA THR A 199 -2.15 -6.29 -2.24
C THR A 199 -1.36 -6.85 -1.06
N LEU A 200 -1.80 -7.96 -0.44
CA LEU A 200 -1.01 -8.67 0.57
C LEU A 200 0.31 -9.20 -0.01
N ALA A 201 0.26 -9.71 -1.24
CA ALA A 201 1.45 -10.20 -1.92
C ALA A 201 2.37 -9.07 -2.38
N GLU A 202 1.82 -7.96 -2.89
CA GLU A 202 2.55 -6.77 -3.32
C GLU A 202 3.34 -6.14 -2.17
N THR A 203 2.76 -6.12 -0.98
CA THR A 203 3.40 -5.55 0.23
C THR A 203 4.28 -6.55 0.99
N ASN A 204 4.58 -7.71 0.43
CA ASN A 204 5.42 -8.76 1.03
C ASN A 204 5.01 -9.13 2.47
N ARG A 205 3.72 -9.12 2.79
CA ARG A 205 3.23 -9.43 4.15
C ARG A 205 2.68 -10.85 4.26
N PRO A 206 2.76 -11.47 5.44
CA PRO A 206 2.13 -12.77 5.65
C PRO A 206 0.65 -12.78 5.20
N PRO A 207 0.22 -13.83 4.50
CA PRO A 207 0.85 -15.16 4.32
C PRO A 207 1.91 -15.23 3.21
N PHE A 208 2.23 -14.13 2.54
CA PHE A 208 3.11 -14.05 1.37
C PHE A 208 4.48 -13.40 1.70
N ASP A 209 4.91 -13.46 2.94
CA ASP A 209 6.18 -12.92 3.46
C ASP A 209 7.36 -13.87 3.13
N LEU A 210 7.60 -14.08 1.85
CA LEU A 210 8.66 -14.97 1.38
C LEU A 210 10.04 -14.31 1.30
N PRO A 211 10.14 -13.00 1.03
CA PRO A 211 11.43 -12.30 1.06
C PRO A 211 12.02 -12.19 2.46
N GLU A 212 11.17 -12.04 3.48
CA GLU A 212 11.56 -11.85 4.89
C GLU A 212 11.46 -13.13 5.71
N ALA A 213 11.20 -14.29 5.10
CA ALA A 213 11.01 -15.56 5.81
C ALA A 213 12.18 -15.87 6.73
N GLU A 214 12.04 -15.58 8.04
CA GLU A 214 13.09 -15.75 9.05
C GLU A 214 13.70 -17.16 9.05
N ALA A 215 12.89 -18.18 8.78
CA ALA A 215 13.32 -19.57 8.73
C ALA A 215 14.20 -19.90 7.51
N GLU A 216 14.13 -19.12 6.42
CA GLU A 216 14.84 -19.39 5.17
C GLU A 216 15.95 -18.38 4.88
N LEU A 217 15.69 -17.08 5.06
CA LEU A 217 16.54 -15.98 4.61
C LEU A 217 16.91 -14.97 5.72
N VAL A 218 16.66 -15.29 6.98
CA VAL A 218 16.91 -14.46 8.18
C VAL A 218 16.01 -13.22 8.19
N ALA A 219 16.33 -12.17 7.42
CA ALA A 219 15.50 -10.98 7.22
C ALA A 219 15.55 -10.52 5.74
N GLY A 220 15.85 -11.43 4.83
CA GLY A 220 15.90 -11.17 3.40
C GLY A 220 16.80 -10.00 3.01
N TYR A 221 16.31 -9.09 2.18
CA TYR A 221 17.07 -7.94 1.68
C TYR A 221 17.45 -6.93 2.77
N GLN A 222 16.77 -6.95 3.91
CA GLN A 222 17.01 -6.02 5.04
C GLN A 222 18.09 -6.52 6.02
N THR A 223 18.62 -7.74 5.84
CA THR A 223 19.51 -8.42 6.82
C THR A 223 20.74 -7.60 7.21
N GLU A 224 21.36 -6.91 6.26
CA GLU A 224 22.58 -6.12 6.48
C GLU A 224 22.28 -4.67 6.93
N TYR A 225 21.03 -4.25 6.90
CA TYR A 225 20.65 -2.89 7.26
C TYR A 225 20.45 -2.70 8.75
N SER A 226 20.92 -1.56 9.29
CA SER A 226 20.78 -1.21 10.69
C SER A 226 20.40 0.27 10.88
N GLY A 227 19.96 0.63 12.10
CA GLY A 227 19.65 2.01 12.46
C GLY A 227 18.63 2.66 11.56
N MET A 228 18.86 3.91 11.16
CA MET A 228 17.93 4.71 10.36
C MET A 228 17.69 4.12 8.96
N MET A 229 18.68 3.47 8.36
CA MET A 229 18.54 2.82 7.05
C MET A 229 17.49 1.72 7.05
N TYR A 230 17.49 0.87 8.08
CA TYR A 230 16.46 -0.15 8.28
C TYR A 230 15.08 0.49 8.51
N ALA A 231 15.03 1.55 9.33
CA ALA A 231 13.79 2.25 9.60
C ALA A 231 13.14 2.86 8.34
N MET A 232 13.95 3.34 7.39
CA MET A 232 13.44 3.88 6.12
C MET A 232 12.76 2.81 5.25
N PHE A 233 13.32 1.61 5.14
CA PHE A 233 12.65 0.50 4.46
C PHE A 233 11.32 0.16 5.15
N TRP A 234 11.35 0.01 6.45
CA TRP A 234 10.19 -0.34 7.24
C TRP A 234 9.07 0.72 7.18
N LEU A 235 9.41 2.01 7.24
CA LEU A 235 8.45 3.11 7.04
C LEU A 235 7.87 3.10 5.62
N GLY A 236 8.70 2.85 4.60
CA GLY A 236 8.26 2.72 3.21
C GLY A 236 7.27 1.57 3.02
N GLU A 237 7.52 0.41 3.63
CA GLU A 237 6.60 -0.73 3.58
C GLU A 237 5.24 -0.42 4.20
N TYR A 238 5.20 0.15 5.41
CA TYR A 238 3.94 0.51 6.05
C TYR A 238 3.20 1.64 5.32
N ALA A 239 3.93 2.60 4.74
CA ALA A 239 3.34 3.61 3.87
C ALA A 239 2.69 2.99 2.63
N ASN A 240 3.34 1.97 2.04
CA ASN A 240 2.80 1.24 0.89
C ASN A 240 1.59 0.37 1.27
N ILE A 241 1.58 -0.27 2.45
CA ILE A 241 0.39 -0.99 2.95
C ILE A 241 -0.81 -0.04 3.06
N LEU A 242 -0.61 1.15 3.65
CA LEU A 242 -1.65 2.17 3.74
C LEU A 242 -2.12 2.64 2.37
N LEU A 243 -1.19 2.84 1.44
CA LEU A 243 -1.49 3.22 0.06
C LEU A 243 -2.37 2.15 -0.61
N MET A 244 -2.03 0.88 -0.49
CA MET A 244 -2.82 -0.21 -1.06
C MET A 244 -4.21 -0.34 -0.42
N CYS A 245 -4.33 -0.10 0.88
CA CYS A 245 -5.63 -0.03 1.56
C CYS A 245 -6.45 1.19 1.07
N SER A 246 -5.81 2.35 0.83
CA SER A 246 -6.48 3.51 0.27
C SER A 246 -6.95 3.27 -1.16
N MET A 247 -6.13 2.62 -1.99
CA MET A 247 -6.51 2.20 -3.34
C MET A 247 -7.71 1.24 -3.32
N GLY A 248 -7.72 0.24 -2.44
CA GLY A 248 -8.86 -0.65 -2.27
C GLY A 248 -10.14 0.07 -1.85
N SER A 249 -10.01 1.10 -1.00
CA SER A 249 -11.14 1.96 -0.61
C SER A 249 -11.65 2.79 -1.79
N ILE A 250 -10.76 3.42 -2.57
CA ILE A 250 -11.12 4.27 -3.71
C ILE A 250 -11.75 3.44 -4.85
N LEU A 251 -11.15 2.30 -5.18
CA LEU A 251 -11.57 1.48 -6.31
C LEU A 251 -12.87 0.72 -6.07
N PHE A 252 -13.14 0.29 -4.83
CA PHE A 252 -14.25 -0.63 -4.55
C PHE A 252 -15.25 -0.16 -3.51
N LEU A 253 -14.82 0.65 -2.53
CA LEU A 253 -15.67 1.06 -1.40
C LEU A 253 -16.14 2.52 -1.49
N GLY A 254 -16.00 3.16 -2.64
CA GLY A 254 -16.44 4.53 -2.84
C GLY A 254 -15.63 5.59 -2.09
N GLY A 255 -14.36 5.35 -1.81
CA GLY A 255 -13.43 6.35 -1.25
C GLY A 255 -14.01 7.13 -0.06
N TRP A 256 -14.15 8.44 -0.21
CA TRP A 256 -14.68 9.36 0.82
C TRP A 256 -16.22 9.42 0.89
N LEU A 257 -16.95 8.71 0.01
CA LEU A 257 -18.42 8.71 0.03
C LEU A 257 -18.95 7.99 1.26
N SER A 258 -20.06 8.47 1.80
CA SER A 258 -20.77 7.82 2.90
C SER A 258 -21.39 6.49 2.44
N PRO A 259 -21.46 5.47 3.30
CA PRO A 259 -22.13 4.22 2.94
C PRO A 259 -23.65 4.38 2.73
N ILE A 260 -24.26 5.32 3.44
CA ILE A 260 -25.71 5.58 3.42
C ILE A 260 -25.92 7.08 3.61
N ASP A 261 -26.67 7.72 2.70
CA ASP A 261 -26.99 9.15 2.77
C ASP A 261 -28.18 9.42 3.72
N LEU A 262 -28.11 8.88 4.93
CA LEU A 262 -29.11 9.07 5.96
C LEU A 262 -28.48 9.74 7.19
N TYR A 263 -29.27 10.56 7.88
CA TYR A 263 -28.89 11.07 9.19
C TYR A 263 -28.76 9.89 10.19
N PRO A 264 -27.66 9.74 10.98
CA PRO A 264 -26.59 10.72 11.27
C PRO A 264 -25.30 10.60 10.40
N PHE A 265 -25.24 9.71 9.41
CA PHE A 265 -24.03 9.43 8.61
C PHE A 265 -23.58 10.64 7.78
N SER A 266 -24.51 11.47 7.32
CA SER A 266 -24.23 12.71 6.59
C SER A 266 -23.53 13.81 7.41
N LEU A 267 -23.49 13.69 8.76
CA LEU A 267 -22.76 14.62 9.63
C LEU A 267 -21.24 14.38 9.66
N ILE A 268 -20.79 13.20 9.23
CA ILE A 268 -19.39 12.84 9.27
C ILE A 268 -18.69 13.45 8.06
N PRO A 269 -17.62 14.24 8.24
CA PRO A 269 -16.84 14.81 7.15
C PRO A 269 -16.32 13.72 6.19
N SER A 270 -16.38 13.99 4.88
CA SER A 270 -15.97 13.07 3.82
C SER A 270 -14.59 12.42 4.03
N PRO A 271 -13.52 13.15 4.43
CA PRO A 271 -12.21 12.53 4.66
C PRO A 271 -12.21 11.48 5.77
N LEU A 272 -13.08 11.60 6.78
CA LEU A 272 -13.17 10.61 7.85
C LEU A 272 -13.73 9.27 7.35
N TRP A 273 -14.63 9.28 6.37
CA TRP A 273 -15.11 8.06 5.74
C TRP A 273 -13.99 7.29 5.03
N LEU A 274 -13.13 8.00 4.30
CA LEU A 274 -11.96 7.39 3.68
C LEU A 274 -11.04 6.76 4.74
N ILE A 275 -10.72 7.49 5.81
CA ILE A 275 -9.87 7.00 6.90
C ILE A 275 -10.49 5.74 7.56
N LEU A 276 -11.79 5.74 7.83
CA LEU A 276 -12.47 4.59 8.43
C LEU A 276 -12.43 3.36 7.52
N LYS A 277 -12.59 3.52 6.20
CA LYS A 277 -12.50 2.43 5.22
C LYS A 277 -11.08 1.90 5.11
N ILE A 278 -10.08 2.78 5.09
CA ILE A 278 -8.66 2.39 5.13
C ILE A 278 -8.36 1.59 6.40
N LEU A 279 -8.81 2.05 7.56
CA LEU A 279 -8.63 1.33 8.84
C LEU A 279 -9.32 -0.04 8.82
N LEU A 280 -10.52 -0.14 8.26
CA LEU A 280 -11.24 -1.41 8.13
C LEU A 280 -10.44 -2.40 7.27
N LEU A 281 -9.97 -1.97 6.09
CA LEU A 281 -9.14 -2.82 5.22
C LEU A 281 -7.83 -3.19 5.90
N PHE A 282 -7.20 -2.27 6.62
CA PHE A 282 -5.97 -2.56 7.36
C PHE A 282 -6.20 -3.56 8.50
N ILE A 283 -7.30 -3.47 9.24
CA ILE A 283 -7.64 -4.46 10.27
C ILE A 283 -7.82 -5.84 9.64
N LEU A 284 -8.53 -5.94 8.51
CA LEU A 284 -8.65 -7.19 7.76
C LEU A 284 -7.28 -7.72 7.32
N PHE A 285 -6.42 -6.85 6.81
CA PHE A 285 -5.05 -7.15 6.44
C PHE A 285 -4.24 -7.74 7.63
N SER A 286 -4.30 -7.10 8.77
CA SER A 286 -3.64 -7.54 10.01
C SER A 286 -4.22 -8.84 10.56
N LEU A 287 -5.54 -9.06 10.44
CA LEU A 287 -6.19 -10.31 10.81
C LEU A 287 -5.74 -11.48 9.93
N VAL A 288 -5.68 -11.29 8.61
CA VAL A 288 -5.17 -12.33 7.68
C VAL A 288 -3.74 -12.69 8.03
N LYS A 289 -2.89 -11.70 8.27
CA LYS A 289 -1.50 -11.88 8.72
C LYS A 289 -1.40 -12.71 10.01
N ALA A 290 -2.36 -12.56 10.93
CA ALA A 290 -2.36 -13.26 12.22
C ALA A 290 -2.93 -14.69 12.16
N THR A 291 -3.78 -15.00 11.16
CA THR A 291 -4.58 -16.24 11.12
C THR A 291 -4.15 -17.22 10.04
N VAL A 292 -3.67 -16.72 8.88
CA VAL A 292 -3.36 -17.57 7.73
C VAL A 292 -1.91 -18.05 7.78
N PRO A 293 -1.65 -19.36 7.56
CA PRO A 293 -0.30 -19.88 7.51
C PRO A 293 0.44 -19.39 6.25
N ARG A 294 1.76 -19.37 6.32
CA ARG A 294 2.66 -18.93 5.25
C ARG A 294 2.62 -19.89 4.05
N TYR A 295 2.60 -19.33 2.84
CA TYR A 295 2.68 -20.08 1.58
C TYR A 295 4.13 -20.36 1.18
N ARG A 296 4.34 -21.38 0.32
CA ARG A 296 5.64 -21.60 -0.34
C ARG A 296 5.74 -20.73 -1.60
N TYR A 297 6.97 -20.41 -2.00
CA TYR A 297 7.24 -19.57 -3.17
C TYR A 297 6.62 -20.12 -4.47
N ASP A 298 6.74 -21.41 -4.71
CA ASP A 298 6.16 -22.08 -5.89
C ASP A 298 4.62 -22.03 -5.92
N GLN A 299 3.98 -22.13 -4.74
CA GLN A 299 2.52 -22.01 -4.62
C GLN A 299 2.06 -20.59 -4.89
N LEU A 300 2.79 -19.61 -4.33
CA LEU A 300 2.52 -18.20 -4.55
C LEU A 300 2.59 -17.82 -6.03
N MET A 301 3.66 -18.20 -6.72
CA MET A 301 3.83 -17.91 -8.15
C MET A 301 2.75 -18.61 -9.00
N LYS A 302 2.36 -19.84 -8.66
CA LYS A 302 1.24 -20.54 -9.32
C LYS A 302 -0.09 -19.82 -9.11
N LEU A 303 -0.34 -19.30 -7.89
CA LEU A 303 -1.56 -18.56 -7.57
C LEU A 303 -1.69 -17.29 -8.45
N GLY A 304 -0.64 -16.49 -8.54
CA GLY A 304 -0.63 -15.27 -9.36
C GLY A 304 -0.82 -15.57 -10.86
N TRP A 305 0.04 -16.40 -11.43
CA TRP A 305 0.07 -16.62 -12.87
C TRP A 305 -1.00 -17.57 -13.40
N LYS A 306 -1.36 -18.64 -12.67
CA LYS A 306 -2.28 -19.67 -13.15
C LYS A 306 -3.73 -19.48 -12.70
N ILE A 307 -3.96 -18.69 -11.64
CA ILE A 307 -5.30 -18.50 -11.09
C ILE A 307 -5.72 -17.04 -11.23
N PHE A 308 -4.99 -16.08 -10.63
CA PHE A 308 -5.43 -14.69 -10.57
C PHE A 308 -5.43 -14.01 -11.93
N LEU A 309 -4.36 -14.17 -12.72
CA LEU A 309 -4.28 -13.55 -14.04
C LEU A 309 -5.36 -14.07 -15.00
N PRO A 310 -5.57 -15.40 -15.21
CA PRO A 310 -6.63 -15.88 -16.08
C PRO A 310 -8.02 -15.50 -15.59
N LEU A 311 -8.26 -15.54 -14.27
CA LEU A 311 -9.56 -15.21 -13.70
C LEU A 311 -9.87 -13.72 -13.82
N SER A 312 -8.89 -12.85 -13.62
CA SER A 312 -9.06 -11.40 -13.82
C SER A 312 -9.29 -11.06 -15.30
N LEU A 313 -8.59 -11.70 -16.24
CA LEU A 313 -8.83 -11.54 -17.68
C LEU A 313 -10.23 -12.02 -18.09
N LEU A 314 -10.68 -13.16 -17.59
CA LEU A 314 -12.04 -13.65 -17.83
C LEU A 314 -13.07 -12.64 -17.33
N TRP A 315 -12.83 -12.05 -16.14
CA TRP A 315 -13.74 -11.06 -15.59
C TRP A 315 -13.77 -9.77 -16.41
N VAL A 316 -12.65 -9.33 -17.03
CA VAL A 316 -12.64 -8.20 -17.98
C VAL A 316 -13.59 -8.47 -19.16
N VAL A 317 -13.55 -9.68 -19.73
CA VAL A 317 -14.45 -10.04 -20.84
C VAL A 317 -15.91 -10.05 -20.37
N LEU A 318 -16.19 -10.58 -19.17
CA LEU A 318 -17.54 -10.59 -18.60
C LEU A 318 -18.07 -9.18 -18.35
N THR A 319 -17.28 -8.31 -17.72
CA THR A 319 -17.68 -6.92 -17.46
C THR A 319 -17.89 -6.12 -18.74
N ALA A 320 -16.98 -6.24 -19.71
CA ALA A 320 -17.13 -5.58 -21.02
C ALA A 320 -18.38 -6.07 -21.75
N SER A 321 -18.65 -7.37 -21.78
CA SER A 321 -19.84 -7.95 -22.40
C SER A 321 -21.13 -7.50 -21.71
N TYR A 322 -21.14 -7.44 -20.38
CA TYR A 322 -22.28 -6.97 -19.60
C TYR A 322 -22.59 -5.49 -19.89
N LEU A 323 -21.57 -4.62 -19.81
CA LEU A 323 -21.72 -3.20 -20.08
C LEU A 323 -22.20 -2.93 -21.50
N PHE A 324 -21.69 -3.69 -22.47
CA PHE A 324 -22.11 -3.57 -23.88
C PHE A 324 -23.56 -4.02 -24.07
N TYR A 325 -23.95 -5.18 -23.53
CA TYR A 325 -25.30 -5.72 -23.69
C TYR A 325 -26.38 -4.84 -23.09
N PHE A 326 -26.12 -4.23 -21.94
CA PHE A 326 -27.06 -3.34 -21.23
C PHE A 326 -26.93 -1.86 -21.61
N ASN A 327 -26.07 -1.51 -22.57
CA ASN A 327 -25.79 -0.12 -22.99
C ASN A 327 -25.39 0.79 -21.79
N LEU A 328 -24.62 0.23 -20.86
CA LEU A 328 -24.11 0.93 -19.66
C LEU A 328 -22.67 1.42 -19.86
N LEU A 329 -22.16 1.42 -21.07
CA LEU A 329 -20.83 1.96 -21.35
C LEU A 329 -20.81 3.45 -20.99
N PRO A 330 -19.76 3.92 -20.30
CA PRO A 330 -19.61 5.34 -20.00
C PRO A 330 -19.56 6.13 -21.32
N THR A 331 -20.53 7.00 -21.53
CA THR A 331 -20.52 7.94 -22.66
C THR A 331 -19.71 9.15 -22.23
N ASN A 332 -18.59 9.38 -22.91
CA ASN A 332 -17.78 10.60 -22.76
C ASN A 332 -18.59 11.83 -23.17
#